data_0796b7cb2548e0ea3632e171405d8208
#
_entry.id   0796b7cb2548e0ea3632e171405d8208
#
_cell.length_a   1.000
_cell.length_b   1.000
_cell.length_c   1.000
_cell.angle_alpha   90.00
_cell.angle_beta   90.00
_cell.angle_gamma   90.00
#
_symmetry.space_group_name_H-M   'P 1'
#
loop_
_entity.id
_entity.type
_entity.pdbx_description
1 polymer ?
#
loop_
_entity_poly.entity_id
_entity_poly.type
_entity_poly.pdbx_seq_one_letter_code
_entity_poly.pdbx_strand_id
1 'polypeptide(L)'
;MRPSNRNFNQIRTTTIKIDVNKNAEGSCLIKCGDTEIICTATVEESVPPFMRKTGLGWVTAEYSMLPRSTNSRMKREAARGKQGGRTLEIQRLIGRSLRACVDRVLLGERQIIIDCDVIQADGGTRCAAITGGWVALKQA
;
A
#
# COMPACT_ATOMS: atom_id res chain seq x y z
N MET A 1 -8.68 27.63 10.21
CA MET A 1 -7.63 26.75 10.75
C MET A 1 -7.92 25.32 10.30
N ARG A 2 -6.92 24.58 9.90
CA ARG A 2 -7.08 23.16 9.52
C ARG A 2 -7.43 22.32 10.75
N PRO A 3 -8.11 21.16 10.57
CA PRO A 3 -8.23 20.17 11.63
C PRO A 3 -6.85 19.86 12.23
N SER A 4 -6.78 19.52 13.50
CA SER A 4 -5.54 19.31 14.28
C SER A 4 -4.67 20.55 14.48
N ASN A 5 -5.25 21.75 14.39
CA ASN A 5 -4.57 23.04 14.66
C ASN A 5 -3.31 23.30 13.84
N ARG A 6 -3.22 22.75 12.63
CA ARG A 6 -2.08 22.94 11.73
C ARG A 6 -2.19 24.23 10.91
N ASN A 7 -1.06 24.83 10.60
CA ASN A 7 -0.98 25.91 9.64
C ASN A 7 -1.28 25.42 8.22
N PHE A 8 -1.60 26.36 7.31
CA PHE A 8 -1.98 26.01 5.93
C PHE A 8 -0.86 25.30 5.16
N ASN A 9 0.39 25.63 5.45
CA ASN A 9 1.58 25.06 4.81
C ASN A 9 2.19 23.88 5.58
N GLN A 10 1.52 23.39 6.62
CA GLN A 10 2.01 22.31 7.46
C GLN A 10 1.33 20.99 7.12
N ILE A 11 2.12 19.96 6.79
CA ILE A 11 1.62 18.60 6.65
C ILE A 11 1.38 17.97 8.02
N ARG A 12 0.60 16.91 8.08
CA ARG A 12 0.46 16.13 9.31
C ARG A 12 1.80 15.48 9.66
N THR A 13 2.08 15.35 10.97
CA THR A 13 3.26 14.61 11.43
C THR A 13 3.26 13.21 10.82
N THR A 14 4.33 12.89 10.11
CA THR A 14 4.47 11.60 9.44
C THR A 14 5.66 10.86 10.00
N THR A 15 5.45 9.62 10.40
CA THR A 15 6.50 8.72 10.87
C THR A 15 6.44 7.41 10.11
N ILE A 16 7.59 6.83 9.81
CA ILE A 16 7.71 5.56 9.10
C ILE A 16 8.66 4.67 9.89
N LYS A 17 8.16 3.50 10.29
CA LYS A 17 8.96 2.47 10.95
C LYS A 17 9.12 1.31 9.97
N ILE A 18 10.35 0.95 9.68
CA ILE A 18 10.67 -0.15 8.77
C ILE A 18 10.87 -1.47 9.56
N ASP A 19 10.94 -2.58 8.83
CA ASP A 19 11.18 -3.92 9.38
C ASP A 19 10.15 -4.32 10.45
N VAL A 20 8.89 -4.07 10.17
CA VAL A 20 7.78 -4.37 11.11
C VAL A 20 7.23 -5.79 10.94
N ASN A 21 7.62 -6.48 9.86
CA ASN A 21 7.22 -7.85 9.58
C ASN A 21 8.44 -8.66 9.13
N LYS A 22 8.78 -9.71 9.88
CA LYS A 22 9.96 -10.53 9.61
C LYS A 22 9.82 -11.47 8.40
N ASN A 23 8.62 -11.71 7.94
CA ASN A 23 8.37 -12.68 6.87
C ASN A 23 8.37 -12.02 5.48
N ALA A 24 8.10 -10.73 5.41
CA ALA A 24 8.07 -9.99 4.14
C ALA A 24 9.48 -9.51 3.75
N GLU A 25 9.76 -9.44 2.47
CA GLU A 25 11.03 -8.93 1.94
C GLU A 25 11.20 -7.43 2.23
N GLY A 26 10.09 -6.70 2.28
CA GLY A 26 10.06 -5.31 2.74
C GLY A 26 8.82 -5.04 3.56
N SER A 27 8.92 -4.19 4.56
CA SER A 27 7.75 -3.81 5.37
C SER A 27 7.94 -2.47 6.04
N CYS A 28 6.83 -1.77 6.26
CA CYS A 28 6.83 -0.56 7.07
C CYS A 28 5.46 -0.32 7.71
N LEU A 29 5.49 0.45 8.78
CA LEU A 29 4.31 1.02 9.41
C LEU A 29 4.40 2.53 9.22
N ILE A 30 3.48 3.10 8.45
CA ILE A 30 3.39 4.53 8.23
C ILE A 30 2.26 5.12 9.08
N LYS A 31 2.57 6.20 9.77
CA LYS A 31 1.59 7.04 10.46
C LYS A 31 1.63 8.43 9.85
N CYS A 32 0.48 8.95 9.49
CA CYS A 32 0.30 10.31 9.01
C CYS A 32 -0.84 10.95 9.82
N GLY A 33 -0.49 11.68 10.88
CA GLY A 33 -1.45 12.03 11.91
C GLY A 33 -2.03 10.77 12.55
N ASP A 34 -3.35 10.66 12.58
CA ASP A 34 -4.05 9.49 13.10
C ASP A 34 -4.32 8.41 12.05
N THR A 35 -3.90 8.61 10.82
CA THR A 35 -3.95 7.56 9.79
C THR A 35 -2.75 6.65 9.93
N GLU A 36 -2.99 5.34 10.04
CA GLU A 36 -1.97 4.34 10.29
C GLU A 36 -2.17 3.15 9.35
N ILE A 37 -1.13 2.79 8.61
CA ILE A 37 -1.17 1.73 7.60
C ILE A 37 0.08 0.87 7.72
N ILE A 38 -0.11 -0.44 7.69
CA ILE A 38 0.99 -1.38 7.52
C ILE A 38 1.10 -1.76 6.04
N CYS A 39 2.33 -1.70 5.50
CA CYS A 39 2.62 -2.06 4.12
C CYS A 39 3.68 -3.14 4.10
N THR A 40 3.46 -4.16 3.28
CA THR A 40 4.44 -5.24 3.07
C THR A 40 4.70 -5.42 1.58
N ALA A 41 5.90 -5.88 1.25
CA ALA A 41 6.31 -6.24 -0.11
C ALA A 41 6.72 -7.71 -0.15
N THR A 42 6.15 -8.43 -1.08
CA THR A 42 6.48 -9.84 -1.34
C THR A 42 7.09 -9.95 -2.72
N VAL A 43 8.26 -10.57 -2.84
CA VAL A 43 8.92 -10.84 -4.11
C VAL A 43 8.61 -12.26 -4.57
N GLU A 44 8.09 -12.39 -5.79
CA GLU A 44 7.86 -13.68 -6.44
C GLU A 44 8.74 -13.81 -7.68
N GLU A 45 9.37 -14.96 -7.87
CA GLU A 45 10.27 -15.24 -9.00
C GLU A 45 9.52 -15.57 -10.29
N SER A 46 8.28 -15.17 -10.40
CA SER A 46 7.43 -15.33 -11.58
C SER A 46 6.58 -14.09 -11.80
N VAL A 47 6.11 -13.90 -13.02
CA VAL A 47 5.20 -12.79 -13.36
C VAL A 47 3.81 -13.33 -13.68
N PRO A 48 2.76 -12.49 -13.62
CA PRO A 48 1.43 -12.87 -14.06
C PRO A 48 1.43 -13.39 -15.51
N PRO A 49 0.48 -14.25 -15.88
CA PRO A 49 0.45 -14.83 -17.23
C PRO A 49 0.55 -13.81 -18.37
N PHE A 50 -0.08 -12.64 -18.24
CA PHE A 50 -0.06 -11.61 -19.29
C PHE A 50 1.31 -10.94 -19.44
N MET A 51 2.23 -11.12 -18.49
CA MET A 51 3.59 -10.56 -18.53
C MET A 51 4.66 -11.59 -18.89
N ARG A 52 4.29 -12.86 -19.03
CA ARG A 52 5.23 -13.93 -19.40
C ARG A 52 5.86 -13.67 -20.77
N LYS A 53 7.15 -13.99 -20.90
CA LYS A 53 7.95 -13.83 -22.13
C LYS A 53 8.13 -12.38 -22.60
N THR A 54 7.77 -11.40 -21.81
CA THR A 54 8.05 -9.98 -22.13
C THR A 54 9.43 -9.53 -21.65
N GLY A 55 10.05 -10.27 -20.72
CA GLY A 55 11.29 -9.86 -20.06
C GLY A 55 11.11 -8.74 -19.05
N LEU A 56 9.88 -8.34 -18.79
CA LEU A 56 9.55 -7.23 -17.90
C LEU A 56 9.01 -7.72 -16.55
N GLY A 57 9.43 -7.05 -15.50
CA GLY A 57 8.88 -7.25 -14.18
C GLY A 57 7.53 -6.57 -13.99
N TRP A 58 6.87 -6.90 -12.89
CA TRP A 58 5.56 -6.38 -12.54
C TRP A 58 5.48 -5.98 -11.08
N VAL A 59 4.74 -4.92 -10.80
CA VAL A 59 4.40 -4.51 -9.44
C VAL A 59 2.90 -4.36 -9.37
N THR A 60 2.30 -5.03 -8.42
CA THR A 60 0.87 -4.95 -8.15
C THR A 60 0.64 -4.61 -6.69
N ALA A 61 -0.57 -4.19 -6.35
CA ALA A 61 -0.93 -3.84 -4.99
C ALA A 61 -2.32 -4.32 -4.63
N GLU A 62 -2.46 -4.72 -3.38
CA GLU A 62 -3.74 -4.96 -2.75
C GLU A 62 -3.92 -3.99 -1.59
N TYR A 63 -5.16 -3.65 -1.29
CA TYR A 63 -5.50 -2.67 -0.27
C TYR A 63 -6.72 -3.15 0.50
N SER A 64 -6.67 -3.02 1.81
CA SER A 64 -7.77 -3.39 2.68
C SER A 64 -7.84 -2.43 3.86
N MET A 65 -9.02 -2.32 4.45
CA MET A 65 -9.24 -1.59 5.71
C MET A 65 -9.68 -2.58 6.77
N LEU A 66 -9.03 -2.56 7.93
CA LEU A 66 -9.48 -3.37 9.05
C LEU A 66 -10.87 -2.91 9.50
N PRO A 67 -11.70 -3.81 10.02
CA PRO A 67 -13.09 -3.48 10.41
C PRO A 67 -13.21 -2.29 11.35
N ARG A 68 -12.24 -2.11 12.25
CA ARG A 68 -12.22 -0.99 13.21
C ARG A 68 -11.19 0.07 12.87
N SER A 69 -10.76 0.14 11.59
CA SER A 69 -10.00 1.30 11.09
C SER A 69 -10.82 2.59 11.13
N THR A 70 -12.13 2.47 11.17
CA THR A 70 -13.10 3.56 11.29
C THR A 70 -13.78 3.55 12.65
N ASN A 71 -14.46 4.65 13.01
CA ASN A 71 -15.13 4.82 14.30
C ASN A 71 -16.33 3.86 14.49
N SER A 72 -16.92 3.38 13.41
CA SER A 72 -17.93 2.30 13.44
C SER A 72 -17.37 1.09 12.68
N ARG A 73 -17.79 -0.12 13.11
CA ARG A 73 -17.26 -1.34 12.48
C ARG A 73 -17.71 -1.49 11.03
N MET A 74 -16.76 -1.62 10.13
CA MET A 74 -17.00 -2.01 8.75
C MET A 74 -17.03 -3.54 8.63
N LYS A 75 -17.90 -4.05 7.77
CA LYS A 75 -17.91 -5.48 7.45
C LYS A 75 -16.68 -5.83 6.62
N ARG A 76 -16.10 -7.00 6.89
CA ARG A 76 -14.99 -7.51 6.06
C ARG A 76 -15.51 -7.81 4.65
N GLU A 77 -14.77 -7.35 3.64
CA GLU A 77 -15.14 -7.62 2.24
C GLU A 77 -15.12 -9.11 1.92
N ALA A 78 -14.20 -9.87 2.50
CA ALA A 78 -14.15 -11.33 2.37
C ALA A 78 -15.45 -12.00 2.82
N ALA A 79 -16.09 -11.51 3.90
CA ALA A 79 -17.35 -12.02 4.38
C ALA A 79 -18.54 -11.68 3.47
N ARG A 80 -18.40 -10.62 2.66
CA ARG A 80 -19.41 -10.23 1.64
C ARG A 80 -19.20 -10.93 0.30
N GLY A 81 -18.10 -11.65 0.14
CA GLY A 81 -17.77 -12.40 -1.07
C GLY A 81 -17.22 -11.58 -2.24
N LYS A 82 -17.06 -10.27 -2.10
CA LYS A 82 -16.50 -9.39 -3.15
C LYS A 82 -15.89 -8.12 -2.57
N GLN A 83 -14.92 -7.57 -3.29
CA GLN A 83 -14.34 -6.27 -2.98
C GLN A 83 -15.23 -5.14 -3.50
N GLY A 84 -15.30 -4.04 -2.75
CA GLY A 84 -16.01 -2.85 -3.18
C GLY A 84 -15.25 -2.06 -4.26
N GLY A 85 -15.97 -1.20 -4.96
CA GLY A 85 -15.38 -0.38 -6.02
C GLY A 85 -14.28 0.55 -5.55
N ARG A 86 -14.42 1.12 -4.34
CA ARG A 86 -13.39 1.97 -3.73
C ARG A 86 -12.09 1.21 -3.47
N THR A 87 -12.18 0.00 -2.94
CA THR A 87 -11.01 -0.86 -2.70
C THR A 87 -10.28 -1.17 -4.01
N LEU A 88 -11.02 -1.55 -5.04
CA LEU A 88 -10.45 -1.84 -6.36
C LEU A 88 -9.80 -0.61 -6.99
N GLU A 89 -10.42 0.55 -6.88
CA GLU A 89 -9.87 1.82 -7.39
C GLU A 89 -8.54 2.14 -6.70
N ILE A 90 -8.48 2.03 -5.38
CA ILE A 90 -7.26 2.33 -4.62
C ILE A 90 -6.15 1.34 -4.93
N GLN A 91 -6.46 0.05 -5.05
CA GLN A 91 -5.47 -0.97 -5.46
C GLN A 91 -4.83 -0.63 -6.80
N ARG A 92 -5.63 -0.22 -7.78
CA ARG A 92 -5.14 0.20 -9.09
C ARG A 92 -4.26 1.44 -9.00
N LEU A 93 -4.67 2.42 -8.20
CA LEU A 93 -3.92 3.65 -8.01
C LEU A 93 -2.53 3.37 -7.40
N ILE A 94 -2.48 2.57 -6.35
CA ILE A 94 -1.21 2.18 -5.71
C ILE A 94 -0.32 1.43 -6.70
N GLY A 95 -0.85 0.41 -7.35
CA GLY A 95 -0.10 -0.40 -8.31
C GLY A 95 0.48 0.44 -9.45
N ARG A 96 -0.30 1.31 -10.05
CA ARG A 96 0.18 2.18 -11.13
C ARG A 96 1.25 3.16 -10.65
N SER A 97 1.06 3.76 -9.49
CA SER A 97 2.03 4.70 -8.92
C SER A 97 3.38 4.02 -8.68
N LEU A 98 3.38 2.82 -8.13
CA LEU A 98 4.59 2.07 -7.82
C LEU A 98 5.27 1.52 -9.07
N ARG A 99 4.51 1.05 -10.07
CA ARG A 99 5.10 0.64 -11.35
C ARG A 99 5.84 1.77 -12.05
N ALA A 100 5.37 2.99 -11.93
CA ALA A 100 6.04 4.16 -12.50
C ALA A 100 7.40 4.46 -11.85
N CYS A 101 7.66 3.94 -10.66
CA CYS A 101 8.91 4.16 -9.91
C CYS A 101 9.92 3.02 -10.08
N VAL A 102 9.62 1.98 -10.85
CA VAL A 102 10.44 0.78 -10.99
C VAL A 102 10.95 0.65 -12.43
N ASP A 103 12.24 0.37 -12.57
CA ASP A 103 12.78 -0.09 -13.84
C ASP A 103 12.41 -1.55 -14.05
N ARG A 104 11.38 -1.78 -14.84
CA ARG A 104 10.82 -3.11 -15.05
C ARG A 104 11.72 -4.03 -15.86
N VAL A 105 12.62 -3.47 -16.66
CA VAL A 105 13.63 -4.26 -17.39
C VAL A 105 14.66 -4.80 -16.41
N LEU A 106 15.16 -3.96 -15.52
CA LEU A 106 16.12 -4.38 -14.49
C LEU A 106 15.52 -5.34 -13.49
N LEU A 107 14.22 -5.18 -13.17
CA LEU A 107 13.52 -6.12 -12.29
C LEU A 107 13.46 -7.54 -12.90
N GLY A 108 13.39 -7.61 -14.23
CA GLY A 108 13.25 -8.89 -14.94
C GLY A 108 11.92 -9.56 -14.66
N GLU A 109 11.77 -10.84 -15.03
CA GLU A 109 10.52 -11.58 -14.87
C GLU A 109 10.26 -11.97 -13.41
N ARG A 110 10.13 -10.96 -12.55
CA ARG A 110 9.70 -11.06 -11.16
C ARG A 110 8.50 -10.17 -10.94
N GLN A 111 7.68 -10.52 -9.97
CA GLN A 111 6.64 -9.61 -9.53
C GLN A 111 6.83 -9.26 -8.06
N ILE A 112 6.48 -8.03 -7.73
CA ILE A 112 6.42 -7.58 -6.34
C ILE A 112 4.97 -7.26 -6.02
N ILE A 113 4.45 -7.89 -4.98
CA ILE A 113 3.11 -7.66 -4.47
C ILE A 113 3.20 -6.78 -3.24
N ILE A 114 2.54 -5.65 -3.29
CA ILE A 114 2.46 -4.71 -2.17
C ILE A 114 1.10 -4.88 -1.51
N ASP A 115 1.10 -5.21 -0.24
CA ASP A 115 -0.11 -5.30 0.57
C ASP A 115 -0.17 -4.10 1.51
N CYS A 116 -1.26 -3.35 1.45
CA CYS A 116 -1.51 -2.19 2.29
C CYS A 116 -2.75 -2.43 3.14
N ASP A 117 -2.58 -2.50 4.44
CA ASP A 117 -3.67 -2.72 5.39
C ASP A 117 -3.83 -1.52 6.31
N VAL A 118 -4.97 -0.85 6.19
CA VAL A 118 -5.27 0.32 7.00
C VAL A 118 -5.70 -0.12 8.41
N ILE A 119 -4.90 0.24 9.38
CA ILE A 119 -5.16 -0.05 10.80
C ILE A 119 -6.10 0.99 11.38
N GLN A 120 -5.87 2.26 11.05
CA GLN A 120 -6.66 3.39 11.49
C GLN A 120 -6.76 4.43 10.39
N ALA A 121 -7.97 4.86 10.07
CA ALA A 121 -8.24 5.79 8.99
C ALA A 121 -8.74 7.14 9.54
N ASP A 122 -7.99 8.19 9.23
CA ASP A 122 -8.36 9.58 9.53
C ASP A 122 -8.08 10.46 8.29
N GLY A 123 -8.49 10.00 7.14
CA GLY A 123 -8.25 10.65 5.86
C GLY A 123 -6.85 10.42 5.30
N GLY A 124 -6.71 10.52 3.98
CA GLY A 124 -5.42 10.40 3.30
C GLY A 124 -4.87 8.98 3.22
N THR A 125 -5.71 7.96 3.35
CA THR A 125 -5.25 6.56 3.29
C THR A 125 -4.62 6.21 1.95
N ARG A 126 -5.11 6.76 0.83
CA ARG A 126 -4.52 6.56 -0.50
C ARG A 126 -3.06 7.02 -0.53
N CYS A 127 -2.82 8.25 -0.11
CA CYS A 127 -1.49 8.86 -0.13
C CYS A 127 -0.54 8.15 0.83
N ALA A 128 -0.99 7.84 2.03
CA ALA A 128 -0.20 7.11 3.02
C ALA A 128 0.11 5.69 2.55
N ALA A 129 -0.83 5.00 1.91
CA ALA A 129 -0.61 3.67 1.35
C ALA A 129 0.43 3.69 0.21
N ILE A 130 0.37 4.67 -0.68
CA ILE A 130 1.37 4.83 -1.75
C ILE A 130 2.76 5.09 -1.16
N THR A 131 2.86 6.00 -0.19
CA THR A 131 4.13 6.33 0.45
C THR A 131 4.71 5.13 1.21
N GLY A 132 3.91 4.48 2.03
CA GLY A 132 4.34 3.29 2.77
C GLY A 132 4.62 2.10 1.84
N GLY A 133 3.81 1.93 0.81
CA GLY A 133 4.04 0.91 -0.22
C GLY A 133 5.36 1.12 -0.96
N TRP A 134 5.72 2.36 -1.26
CA TRP A 134 7.01 2.68 -1.86
C TRP A 134 8.18 2.32 -0.94
N VAL A 135 8.06 2.60 0.35
CA VAL A 135 9.12 2.26 1.32
C VAL A 135 9.29 0.74 1.40
N ALA A 136 8.20 -0.02 1.49
CA ALA A 136 8.25 -1.49 1.51
C ALA A 136 8.86 -2.04 0.21
N LEU A 137 8.46 -1.48 -0.94
CA LEU A 137 8.99 -1.83 -2.26
C LEU A 137 10.50 -1.57 -2.33
N LYS A 138 10.96 -0.43 -1.83
CA LYS A 138 12.39 -0.05 -1.86
C LYS A 138 13.26 -0.96 -1.00
N GLN A 139 12.69 -1.51 0.08
CA GLN A 139 13.40 -2.47 0.93
C GLN A 139 13.50 -3.86 0.30
N ALA A 140 12.50 -4.25 -0.48
CA ALA A 140 12.47 -5.56 -1.10
C ALA A 140 13.44 -5.63 -2.29
#